data_9a6a1e50053a0fbe0d8ec0c8e93d6396
#
_entry.id   9a6a1e50053a0fbe0d8ec0c8e93d6396
#
_cell.length_a   1.000
_cell.length_b   1.000
_cell.length_c   1.000
_cell.angle_alpha   90.00
_cell.angle_beta   90.00
_cell.angle_gamma   90.00
#
_symmetry.space_group_name_H-M   'P 1'
#
loop_
_entity.id
_entity.type
_entity.pdbx_description
1 polymer ?
#
loop_
_entity_poly.entity_id
_entity_poly.type
_entity_poly.pdbx_seq_one_letter_code
_entity_poly.pdbx_strand_id
1 'polypeptide(L)'
;MASRKIVFNSISNAVTNVFSDCYVTQKYELVPESLPCVMCQQISKQRTLQYATLCNTDEQSYDTYEVQVFAKGLNNAYAIMEVIEAKFKQLGFFEDLCTVVNNADKDIDRVVARFSAQQGAN
;
A
#
# COMPACT_ATOMS: atom_id res chain seq x y z
N MET A 1 -9.01 -8.21 12.92
CA MET A 1 -7.95 -8.45 11.94
C MET A 1 -8.32 -7.85 10.60
N ALA A 2 -7.39 -7.11 10.00
CA ALA A 2 -7.64 -6.47 8.72
C ALA A 2 -7.39 -7.43 7.56
N SER A 3 -8.40 -7.66 6.74
CA SER A 3 -8.25 -8.45 5.52
C SER A 3 -7.67 -7.57 4.41
N ARG A 4 -7.17 -8.23 3.36
CA ARG A 4 -6.66 -7.54 2.17
C ARG A 4 -7.67 -6.55 1.60
N LYS A 5 -8.93 -6.97 1.54
CA LYS A 5 -10.02 -6.13 1.03
C LYS A 5 -10.23 -4.90 1.90
N ILE A 6 -10.21 -5.08 3.22
CA ILE A 6 -10.40 -3.98 4.16
C ILE A 6 -9.26 -2.98 4.08
N VAL A 7 -8.03 -3.46 4.01
CA VAL A 7 -6.85 -2.60 3.88
C VAL A 7 -6.91 -1.80 2.58
N PHE A 8 -7.18 -2.47 1.47
CA PHE A 8 -7.27 -1.78 0.18
C PHE A 8 -8.38 -0.72 0.18
N ASN A 9 -9.56 -1.08 0.68
CA ASN A 9 -10.68 -0.13 0.72
C ASN A 9 -10.37 1.07 1.61
N SER A 10 -9.69 0.85 2.73
CA SER A 10 -9.29 1.95 3.62
C SER A 10 -8.32 2.90 2.93
N ILE A 11 -7.34 2.36 2.21
CA ILE A 11 -6.38 3.18 1.48
C ILE A 11 -7.06 3.91 0.33
N SER A 12 -7.90 3.22 -0.43
CA SER A 12 -8.64 3.82 -1.54
C SER A 12 -9.51 4.99 -1.08
N ASN A 13 -10.24 4.78 0.01
CA ASN A 13 -11.11 5.83 0.55
C ASN A 13 -10.31 7.02 1.08
N ALA A 14 -9.20 6.78 1.75
CA ALA A 14 -8.34 7.84 2.26
C ALA A 14 -7.78 8.70 1.11
N VAL A 15 -7.34 8.06 0.04
CA VAL A 15 -6.79 8.76 -1.12
C VAL A 15 -7.87 9.54 -1.86
N THR A 16 -8.99 8.92 -2.15
CA THR A 16 -10.04 9.55 -2.95
C THR A 16 -10.77 10.66 -2.19
N ASN A 17 -10.76 10.64 -0.87
CA ASN A 17 -11.30 11.74 -0.07
C ASN A 17 -10.51 13.05 -0.23
N VAL A 18 -9.21 12.94 -0.49
CA VAL A 18 -8.32 14.11 -0.66
C VAL A 18 -8.07 14.39 -2.14
N PHE A 19 -7.90 13.33 -2.93
CA PHE A 19 -7.62 13.43 -4.37
C PHE A 19 -8.71 12.67 -5.12
N SER A 20 -9.83 13.35 -5.37
CA SER A 20 -11.03 12.70 -5.91
C SER A 20 -10.85 12.16 -7.33
N ASP A 21 -9.87 12.67 -8.06
CA ASP A 21 -9.55 12.23 -9.43
C ASP A 21 -8.50 11.13 -9.49
N CYS A 22 -8.03 10.65 -8.34
CA CYS A 22 -7.00 9.62 -8.28
C CYS A 22 -7.60 8.25 -8.58
N TYR A 23 -6.95 7.53 -9.50
CA TYR A 23 -7.32 6.15 -9.82
C TYR A 23 -6.56 5.20 -8.89
N VAL A 24 -7.28 4.38 -8.13
CA VAL A 24 -6.70 3.44 -7.17
C VAL A 24 -7.04 2.02 -7.60
N THR A 25 -6.03 1.16 -7.72
CA THR A 25 -6.20 -0.21 -8.17
C THR A 25 -5.36 -1.19 -7.37
N GLN A 26 -5.80 -2.44 -7.30
CA GLN A 26 -5.02 -3.54 -6.73
C GLN A 26 -4.13 -4.22 -7.76
N LYS A 27 -4.33 -3.92 -9.04
CA LYS A 27 -3.56 -4.56 -10.11
C LYS A 27 -2.36 -3.73 -10.47
N TYR A 28 -1.22 -4.40 -10.69
CA TYR A 28 -0.07 -3.74 -11.29
C TYR A 28 -0.35 -3.50 -12.77
N GLU A 29 -0.17 -2.27 -13.19
CA GLU A 29 -0.31 -1.88 -14.60
C GLU A 29 1.00 -1.23 -15.03
N LEU A 30 1.55 -1.71 -16.14
CA LEU A 30 2.80 -1.17 -16.66
C LEU A 30 2.63 0.28 -17.09
N VAL A 31 1.50 0.60 -17.69
CA VAL A 31 1.11 1.95 -18.06
C VAL A 31 -0.24 2.26 -17.43
N PRO A 32 -0.29 3.17 -16.44
CA PRO A 32 -1.56 3.52 -15.81
C PRO A 32 -2.56 4.11 -16.81
N GLU A 33 -3.82 3.74 -16.68
CA GLU A 33 -4.88 4.24 -17.56
C GLU A 33 -5.15 5.73 -17.37
N SER A 34 -4.95 6.21 -16.15
CA SER A 34 -5.13 7.62 -15.84
C SER A 34 -4.18 8.03 -14.73
N LEU A 35 -3.88 9.33 -14.67
CA LEU A 35 -3.03 9.91 -13.64
C LEU A 35 -3.81 10.96 -12.86
N PRO A 36 -3.57 11.09 -11.57
CA PRO A 36 -2.67 10.28 -10.75
C PRO A 36 -3.21 8.87 -10.51
N CYS A 37 -2.32 7.91 -10.30
CA CYS A 37 -2.68 6.51 -10.11
C CYS A 37 -1.97 5.94 -8.88
N VAL A 38 -2.68 5.16 -8.09
CA VAL A 38 -2.14 4.43 -6.95
C VAL A 38 -2.38 2.95 -7.16
N MET A 39 -1.32 2.16 -7.08
CA MET A 39 -1.40 0.70 -7.11
C MET A 39 -1.04 0.18 -5.73
N CYS A 40 -1.97 -0.49 -5.07
CA CYS A 40 -1.80 -1.00 -3.71
C CYS A 40 -2.00 -2.50 -3.73
N GLN A 41 -0.94 -3.26 -3.43
CA GLN A 41 -0.96 -4.71 -3.49
C GLN A 41 -0.38 -5.32 -2.24
N GLN A 42 -0.97 -6.42 -1.79
CA GLN A 42 -0.33 -7.26 -0.78
C GLN A 42 0.69 -8.14 -1.49
N ILE A 43 1.96 -7.94 -1.17
CA ILE A 43 3.05 -8.68 -1.83
C ILE A 43 3.52 -9.88 -1.02
N SER A 44 3.17 -9.95 0.26
CA SER A 44 3.59 -11.06 1.10
C SER A 44 2.63 -11.23 2.26
N LYS A 45 2.37 -12.49 2.58
CA LYS A 45 1.66 -12.88 3.79
C LYS A 45 2.36 -14.11 4.34
N GLN A 46 3.17 -13.91 5.38
CA GLN A 46 3.94 -14.98 5.98
C GLN A 46 3.34 -15.37 7.31
N ARG A 47 3.14 -16.67 7.48
CA ARG A 47 2.64 -17.19 8.75
C ARG A 47 3.71 -17.05 9.82
N THR A 48 3.28 -16.61 11.00
CA THR A 48 4.18 -16.52 12.14
C THR A 48 4.24 -17.91 12.77
N LEU A 49 5.22 -18.71 12.38
CA LEU A 49 5.34 -20.11 12.77
C LEU A 49 5.32 -20.30 14.28
N GLN A 50 5.96 -19.40 15.01
CA GLN A 50 6.02 -19.44 16.45
C GLN A 50 4.63 -19.48 17.08
N TYR A 51 3.73 -18.62 16.59
CA TYR A 51 2.38 -18.55 17.13
C TYR A 51 1.51 -19.71 16.65
N ALA A 52 1.72 -20.15 15.43
CA ALA A 52 0.98 -21.29 14.91
C ALA A 52 1.26 -22.55 15.73
N THR A 53 2.52 -22.72 16.16
CA THR A 53 2.90 -23.87 16.98
C THR A 53 2.32 -23.79 18.38
N LEU A 54 2.39 -22.63 19.01
CA LEU A 54 1.98 -22.48 20.42
C LEU A 54 0.46 -22.44 20.59
N CYS A 55 -0.24 -21.79 19.67
CA CYS A 55 -1.67 -21.55 19.80
C CYS A 55 -2.51 -22.41 18.90
N ASN A 56 -1.89 -23.24 18.10
CA ASN A 56 -2.57 -24.09 17.13
C ASN A 56 -3.52 -23.27 16.24
N THR A 57 -3.07 -22.08 15.82
CA THR A 57 -3.86 -21.17 14.99
C THR A 57 -3.06 -20.82 13.74
N ASP A 58 -3.78 -20.74 12.63
CA ASP A 58 -3.21 -20.41 11.34
C ASP A 58 -3.38 -18.93 10.99
N GLU A 59 -3.98 -18.14 11.88
CA GLU A 59 -4.48 -16.83 11.51
C GLU A 59 -3.48 -15.71 11.73
N GLN A 60 -2.40 -15.97 12.47
CA GLN A 60 -1.38 -14.96 12.68
C GLN A 60 -0.43 -14.92 11.50
N SER A 61 -0.19 -13.73 10.99
CA SER A 61 0.66 -13.56 9.81
C SER A 61 1.41 -12.24 9.88
N TYR A 62 2.48 -12.18 9.10
CA TYR A 62 3.22 -10.95 8.85
C TYR A 62 2.92 -10.52 7.43
N ASP A 63 2.18 -9.43 7.30
CA ASP A 63 1.67 -8.96 6.02
C ASP A 63 2.48 -7.77 5.52
N THR A 64 2.84 -7.79 4.25
CA THR A 64 3.54 -6.70 3.59
C THR A 64 2.76 -6.23 2.38
N TYR A 65 2.57 -4.93 2.29
CA TYR A 65 1.91 -4.28 1.16
C TYR A 65 2.90 -3.39 0.43
N GLU A 66 2.80 -3.37 -0.88
CA GLU A 66 3.54 -2.44 -1.71
C GLU A 66 2.57 -1.46 -2.35
N VAL A 67 2.90 -0.17 -2.24
CA VAL A 67 2.11 0.90 -2.85
C VAL A 67 3.00 1.63 -3.83
N GLN A 68 2.48 1.83 -5.03
CA GLN A 68 3.16 2.61 -6.07
C GLN A 68 2.26 3.78 -6.44
N VAL A 69 2.82 4.98 -6.39
CA VAL A 69 2.11 6.21 -6.76
C VAL A 69 2.73 6.76 -8.03
N PHE A 70 1.89 6.98 -9.04
CA PHE A 70 2.28 7.58 -10.31
C PHE A 70 1.57 8.91 -10.44
N ALA A 71 2.33 9.99 -10.66
CA ALA A 71 1.75 11.32 -10.82
C ALA A 71 2.65 12.19 -11.68
N LYS A 72 2.07 13.25 -12.22
CA LYS A 72 2.85 14.29 -12.88
C LYS A 72 3.34 15.25 -11.82
N GLY A 73 4.65 15.28 -11.62
CA GLY A 73 5.27 16.11 -10.59
C GLY A 73 5.54 15.31 -9.32
N LEU A 74 6.81 15.35 -8.89
CA LEU A 74 7.26 14.59 -7.73
C LEU A 74 6.55 15.03 -6.44
N ASN A 75 6.30 16.33 -6.30
CA ASN A 75 5.60 16.84 -5.12
C ASN A 75 4.16 16.31 -5.05
N ASN A 76 3.51 16.15 -6.19
CA ASN A 76 2.17 15.58 -6.24
C ASN A 76 2.18 14.10 -5.84
N ALA A 77 3.17 13.36 -6.30
CA ALA A 77 3.33 11.96 -5.92
C ALA A 77 3.57 11.82 -4.41
N TYR A 78 4.43 12.65 -3.84
CA TYR A 78 4.67 12.62 -2.39
C TYR A 78 3.44 13.04 -1.60
N ALA A 79 2.67 14.02 -2.07
CA ALA A 79 1.46 14.43 -1.37
C ALA A 79 0.46 13.29 -1.26
N ILE A 80 0.31 12.50 -2.33
CA ILE A 80 -0.55 11.32 -2.32
C ILE A 80 0.03 10.26 -1.38
N MET A 81 1.34 10.01 -1.45
CA MET A 81 1.99 9.01 -0.60
C MET A 81 1.86 9.37 0.87
N GLU A 82 1.91 10.66 1.24
CA GLU A 82 1.76 11.08 2.64
C GLU A 82 0.39 10.68 3.21
N VAL A 83 -0.67 10.80 2.40
CA VAL A 83 -2.01 10.38 2.81
C VAL A 83 -2.02 8.86 3.04
N ILE A 84 -1.38 8.12 2.15
CA ILE A 84 -1.30 6.65 2.25
C ILE A 84 -0.49 6.25 3.49
N GLU A 85 0.63 6.89 3.73
CA GLU A 85 1.49 6.62 4.90
C GLU A 85 0.71 6.83 6.20
N ALA A 86 -0.03 7.94 6.30
CA ALA A 86 -0.83 8.24 7.48
C ALA A 86 -1.90 7.17 7.71
N LYS A 87 -2.53 6.70 6.64
CA LYS A 87 -3.57 5.68 6.76
C LYS A 87 -3.02 4.32 7.16
N PHE A 88 -1.89 3.89 6.59
CA PHE A 88 -1.25 2.64 7.01
C PHE A 88 -0.80 2.70 8.46
N LYS A 89 -0.28 3.82 8.90
CA LYS A 89 0.10 4.01 10.31
C LYS A 89 -1.14 3.86 11.21
N GLN A 90 -2.26 4.43 10.80
CA GLN A 90 -3.52 4.32 11.54
C GLN A 90 -4.00 2.88 11.61
N LEU A 91 -3.74 2.08 10.57
CA LEU A 91 -4.10 0.67 10.53
C LEU A 91 -3.12 -0.23 11.28
N GLY A 92 -2.06 0.33 11.86
CA GLY A 92 -1.10 -0.42 12.63
C GLY A 92 0.11 -0.93 11.84
N PHE A 93 0.29 -0.45 10.63
CA PHE A 93 1.43 -0.81 9.81
C PHE A 93 2.58 0.16 10.02
N PHE A 94 3.81 -0.30 9.80
CA PHE A 94 4.98 0.56 9.75
C PHE A 94 5.56 0.55 8.33
N GLU A 95 6.22 1.65 7.99
CA GLU A 95 6.80 1.81 6.67
C GLU A 95 8.21 1.21 6.65
N ASP A 96 8.43 0.23 5.79
CA ASP A 96 9.74 -0.40 5.62
C ASP A 96 10.64 0.40 4.69
N LEU A 97 10.02 1.05 3.71
CA LEU A 97 10.74 1.63 2.59
C LEU A 97 9.84 2.66 1.91
N CYS A 98 10.42 3.79 1.53
CA CYS A 98 9.78 4.74 0.62
C CYS A 98 10.87 5.32 -0.26
N THR A 99 10.73 5.18 -1.57
CA THR A 99 11.77 5.60 -2.50
C THR A 99 11.18 6.05 -3.82
N VAL A 100 11.89 6.95 -4.49
CA VAL A 100 11.56 7.36 -5.84
C VAL A 100 12.16 6.33 -6.80
N VAL A 101 11.37 5.90 -7.76
CA VAL A 101 11.80 4.92 -8.77
C VAL A 101 11.69 5.57 -10.14
N ASN A 102 12.69 5.39 -10.95
CA ASN A 102 12.66 5.91 -12.32
C ASN A 102 11.57 5.23 -13.11
N ASN A 103 10.81 6.04 -13.85
CA ASN A 103 9.78 5.55 -14.73
C ASN A 103 10.24 5.65 -16.18
N ALA A 104 9.74 4.76 -17.03
CA ALA A 104 10.08 4.77 -18.46
C ALA A 104 9.65 6.08 -19.13
N ASP A 105 8.48 6.60 -18.73
CA ASP A 105 8.01 7.92 -19.16
C ASP A 105 8.55 8.96 -18.20
N LYS A 106 9.40 9.85 -18.68
CA LYS A 106 10.06 10.87 -17.86
C LYS A 106 9.11 11.96 -17.36
N ASP A 107 7.92 12.08 -17.96
CA ASP A 107 6.93 13.05 -17.54
C ASP A 107 6.11 12.55 -16.34
N ILE A 108 6.31 11.29 -15.95
CA ILE A 108 5.61 10.67 -14.85
C ILE A 108 6.61 10.34 -13.75
N ASP A 109 6.33 10.83 -12.55
CA ASP A 109 7.11 10.51 -11.36
C ASP A 109 6.47 9.33 -10.61
N ARG A 110 7.32 8.44 -10.13
CA ARG A 110 6.88 7.21 -9.48
C ARG A 110 7.53 7.10 -8.10
N VAL A 111 6.70 6.93 -7.09
CA VAL A 111 7.14 6.71 -5.71
C VAL A 111 6.63 5.35 -5.26
N VAL A 112 7.51 4.56 -4.65
CA VAL A 112 7.18 3.21 -4.18
C VAL A 112 7.43 3.15 -2.68
N ALA A 113 6.47 2.59 -1.94
CA ALA A 113 6.61 2.38 -0.50
C ALA A 113 6.16 0.98 -0.14
N ARG A 114 6.72 0.45 0.93
CA ARG A 114 6.32 -0.85 1.49
C ARG A 114 5.96 -0.69 2.95
N PHE A 115 4.87 -1.34 3.33
CA PHE A 115 4.34 -1.28 4.69
C PHE A 115 4.11 -2.69 5.20
N SER A 116 4.49 -2.94 6.44
CA SER A 116 4.38 -4.26 7.04
C SER A 116 3.75 -4.19 8.41
N ALA A 117 3.05 -5.24 8.77
CA ALA A 117 2.50 -5.40 10.11
C ALA A 117 2.27 -6.87 10.42
N GLN A 118 2.34 -7.20 11.69
CA GLN A 118 1.89 -8.50 12.15
C GLN A 118 0.39 -8.42 12.40
N GLN A 119 -0.35 -9.30 11.74
CA GLN A 119 -1.80 -9.39 11.89
C GLN A 119 -2.14 -10.56 12.78
N GLY A 120 -2.90 -10.30 13.82
CA GLY A 120 -3.31 -11.34 14.75
C GLY A 120 -4.70 -11.87 14.44
N ALA A 121 -5.00 -13.04 14.97
CA ALA A 121 -6.31 -13.65 14.92
C ALA A 121 -7.13 -13.13 16.11
N ASN A 122 -8.02 -12.20 15.88
CA ASN A 122 -8.90 -11.73 16.95
C ASN A 122 -10.33 -11.71 16.51
#